data_53d331e3680658cfe23c433ab62cc020
#
_entry.id   53d331e3680658cfe23c433ab62cc020
#
_cell.length_a   1.000
_cell.length_b   1.000
_cell.length_c   1.000
_cell.angle_alpha   90.00
_cell.angle_beta   90.00
_cell.angle_gamma   90.00
#
_symmetry.space_group_name_H-M   'P 1'
#
loop_
_entity.id
_entity.type
_entity.pdbx_description
1 polymer ?
#
loop_
_entity_poly.entity_id
_entity_poly.type
_entity_poly.pdbx_seq_one_letter_code
_entity_poly.pdbx_strand_id
1 'polypeptide(L)'
;MTDLEMIFKAEKEKFDIDKTTVKKLNEKYFKERRKLMSDLYSHLSFLEKYGIRVRYQKGFDFVFLEKNDTYIAQIKSKDQPTQRINNEFYYSLVPDTYIVDWSYRSWQKNEIEYTDIKELIKAIALKCR
;
A
#
# COMPACT_ATOMS: atom_id res chain seq x y z
N MET A 1 -29.29 25.73 28.83
CA MET A 1 -27.95 25.22 28.49
C MET A 1 -26.91 26.23 28.99
N THR A 2 -25.94 25.79 29.75
CA THR A 2 -24.85 26.65 30.23
C THR A 2 -23.83 26.90 29.12
N ASP A 3 -23.02 27.97 29.27
CA ASP A 3 -21.96 28.28 28.31
C ASP A 3 -20.93 27.14 28.23
N LEU A 4 -20.61 26.48 29.35
CA LEU A 4 -19.70 25.36 29.40
C LEU A 4 -20.24 24.15 28.66
N GLU A 5 -21.53 23.89 28.74
CA GLU A 5 -22.21 22.84 28.05
C GLU A 5 -22.21 23.07 26.52
N MET A 6 -22.37 24.32 26.09
CA MET A 6 -22.31 24.71 24.69
C MET A 6 -20.92 24.49 24.12
N ILE A 7 -19.87 24.84 24.88
CA ILE A 7 -18.49 24.61 24.50
C ILE A 7 -18.22 23.10 24.32
N PHE A 8 -18.63 22.31 25.29
CA PHE A 8 -18.46 20.86 25.23
C PHE A 8 -19.15 20.26 24.03
N LYS A 9 -20.39 20.67 23.78
CA LYS A 9 -21.17 20.17 22.64
C LYS A 9 -20.51 20.52 21.29
N ALA A 10 -20.02 21.76 21.16
CA ALA A 10 -19.36 22.21 19.95
C ALA A 10 -18.06 21.42 19.67
N GLU A 11 -17.24 21.18 20.69
CA GLU A 11 -16.02 20.39 20.56
C GLU A 11 -16.31 18.93 20.23
N LYS A 12 -17.34 18.35 20.83
CA LYS A 12 -17.76 16.99 20.55
C LYS A 12 -18.23 16.82 19.11
N GLU A 13 -19.02 17.76 18.60
CA GLU A 13 -19.48 17.75 17.22
C GLU A 13 -18.31 17.85 16.24
N LYS A 14 -17.35 18.72 16.53
CA LYS A 14 -16.13 18.87 15.73
C LYS A 14 -15.33 17.56 15.70
N PHE A 15 -15.17 16.93 16.86
CA PHE A 15 -14.46 15.65 16.95
C PHE A 15 -15.15 14.56 16.11
N ASP A 16 -16.47 14.46 16.18
CA ASP A 16 -17.23 13.48 15.43
C ASP A 16 -17.11 13.70 13.90
N ILE A 17 -17.12 14.98 13.47
CA ILE A 17 -16.91 15.34 12.06
C ILE A 17 -15.50 14.94 11.61
N ASP A 18 -14.47 15.26 12.38
CA ASP A 18 -13.08 14.93 12.06
C ASP A 18 -12.89 13.41 11.97
N LYS A 19 -13.45 12.66 12.90
CA LYS A 19 -13.40 11.19 12.90
C LYS A 19 -14.06 10.60 11.65
N THR A 20 -15.20 11.13 11.24
CA THR A 20 -15.90 10.70 10.04
C THR A 20 -15.08 11.01 8.78
N THR A 21 -14.45 12.18 8.75
CA THR A 21 -13.59 12.61 7.65
C THR A 21 -12.40 11.67 7.49
N VAL A 22 -11.69 11.35 8.59
CA VAL A 22 -10.56 10.42 8.59
C VAL A 22 -10.99 9.04 8.10
N LYS A 23 -12.14 8.56 8.54
CA LYS A 23 -12.68 7.26 8.11
C LYS A 23 -12.90 7.22 6.59
N LYS A 24 -13.50 8.27 6.02
CA LYS A 24 -13.74 8.35 4.58
C LYS A 24 -12.45 8.42 3.78
N LEU A 25 -11.46 9.17 4.26
CA LEU A 25 -10.16 9.29 3.61
C LEU A 25 -9.42 7.95 3.60
N ASN A 26 -9.48 7.21 4.71
CA ASN A 26 -8.87 5.89 4.79
C ASN A 26 -9.59 4.86 3.91
N GLU A 27 -10.91 4.91 3.82
CA GLU A 27 -11.68 4.06 2.90
C GLU A 27 -11.28 4.31 1.45
N LYS A 28 -11.11 5.58 1.06
CA LYS A 28 -10.64 5.96 -0.27
C LYS A 28 -9.23 5.43 -0.53
N TYR A 29 -8.34 5.58 0.45
CA TYR A 29 -6.97 5.07 0.37
C TYR A 29 -6.94 3.56 0.14
N PHE A 30 -7.70 2.78 0.91
CA PHE A 30 -7.75 1.33 0.77
C PHE A 30 -8.28 0.89 -0.59
N LYS A 31 -9.26 1.61 -1.13
CA LYS A 31 -9.76 1.36 -2.48
C LYS A 31 -8.71 1.59 -3.54
N GLU A 32 -7.99 2.71 -3.46
CA GLU A 32 -6.94 3.07 -4.41
C GLU A 32 -5.78 2.08 -4.34
N ARG A 33 -5.37 1.68 -3.13
CA ARG A 33 -4.33 0.68 -2.93
C ARG A 33 -4.70 -0.65 -3.54
N ARG A 34 -5.91 -1.12 -3.28
CA ARG A 34 -6.39 -2.39 -3.82
C ARG A 34 -6.41 -2.37 -5.34
N LYS A 35 -6.87 -1.28 -5.93
CA LYS A 35 -6.87 -1.12 -7.39
C LYS A 35 -5.47 -1.16 -7.97
N LEU A 36 -4.56 -0.37 -7.40
CA LEU A 36 -3.18 -0.31 -7.85
C LEU A 36 -2.53 -1.71 -7.83
N MET A 37 -2.65 -2.41 -6.71
CA MET A 37 -2.00 -3.70 -6.55
C MET A 37 -2.68 -4.82 -7.33
N SER A 38 -4.00 -4.76 -7.50
CA SER A 38 -4.74 -5.68 -8.35
C SER A 38 -4.36 -5.50 -9.82
N ASP A 39 -4.22 -4.26 -10.28
CA ASP A 39 -3.77 -3.95 -11.64
C ASP A 39 -2.32 -4.42 -11.84
N LEU A 40 -1.45 -4.20 -10.87
CA LEU A 40 -0.07 -4.71 -10.92
C LEU A 40 -0.05 -6.23 -11.05
N TYR A 41 -0.83 -6.93 -10.25
CA TYR A 41 -0.96 -8.39 -10.33
C TYR A 41 -1.33 -8.83 -11.75
N SER A 42 -2.31 -8.18 -12.35
CA SER A 42 -2.74 -8.48 -13.72
C SER A 42 -1.63 -8.22 -14.73
N HIS A 43 -0.91 -7.11 -14.59
CA HIS A 43 0.22 -6.79 -15.47
C HIS A 43 1.39 -7.75 -15.34
N LEU A 44 1.60 -8.33 -14.17
CA LEU A 44 2.70 -9.27 -13.92
C LEU A 44 2.35 -10.73 -14.23
N SER A 45 1.11 -11.04 -14.55
CA SER A 45 0.65 -12.42 -14.76
C SER A 45 1.40 -13.14 -15.88
N PHE A 46 1.91 -12.41 -16.88
CA PHE A 46 2.71 -13.01 -17.97
C PHE A 46 3.99 -13.69 -17.48
N LEU A 47 4.49 -13.33 -16.29
CA LEU A 47 5.70 -13.92 -15.71
C LEU A 47 5.55 -15.42 -15.44
N GLU A 48 4.33 -15.91 -15.31
CA GLU A 48 4.04 -17.34 -15.15
C GLU A 48 4.58 -18.15 -16.33
N LYS A 49 4.57 -17.59 -17.53
CA LYS A 49 5.14 -18.22 -18.73
C LYS A 49 6.65 -18.46 -18.63
N TYR A 50 7.30 -17.71 -17.78
CA TYR A 50 8.75 -17.75 -17.57
C TYR A 50 9.13 -18.45 -16.26
N GLY A 51 8.19 -19.16 -15.67
CA GLY A 51 8.43 -19.93 -14.44
C GLY A 51 8.43 -19.11 -13.17
N ILE A 52 7.94 -17.87 -13.22
CA ILE A 52 7.83 -17.00 -12.05
C ILE A 52 6.38 -16.99 -11.61
N ARG A 53 6.10 -17.52 -10.43
CA ARG A 53 4.77 -17.53 -9.86
C ARG A 53 4.45 -16.17 -9.26
N VAL A 54 3.28 -15.63 -9.61
CA VAL A 54 2.78 -14.36 -9.12
C VAL A 54 1.57 -14.63 -8.24
N ARG A 55 1.61 -14.16 -6.99
CA ARG A 55 0.50 -14.32 -6.06
C ARG A 55 0.05 -12.96 -5.53
N TYR A 56 -1.25 -12.81 -5.36
CA TYR A 56 -1.87 -11.63 -4.77
C TYR A 56 -2.48 -11.99 -3.43
N GLN A 57 -2.11 -11.26 -2.39
CA GLN A 57 -2.67 -11.44 -1.05
C GLN A 57 -3.70 -10.35 -0.77
N LYS A 58 -4.97 -10.74 -0.72
CA LYS A 58 -6.05 -9.85 -0.32
C LYS A 58 -5.90 -9.43 1.14
N GLY A 59 -6.39 -8.25 1.45
CA GLY A 59 -6.33 -7.70 2.80
C GLY A 59 -5.11 -6.80 3.00
N PHE A 60 -3.93 -7.32 2.77
CA PHE A 60 -2.70 -6.52 2.79
C PHE A 60 -2.39 -5.89 1.44
N ASP A 61 -3.00 -6.39 0.36
CA ASP A 61 -2.79 -5.93 -1.00
C ASP A 61 -1.31 -6.00 -1.41
N PHE A 62 -0.69 -7.14 -1.15
CA PHE A 62 0.68 -7.42 -1.54
C PHE A 62 0.71 -8.34 -2.75
N VAL A 63 1.73 -8.19 -3.59
CA VAL A 63 2.04 -9.11 -4.67
C VAL A 63 3.37 -9.81 -4.33
N PHE A 64 3.36 -11.13 -4.41
CA PHE A 64 4.54 -11.95 -4.14
C PHE A 64 5.03 -12.61 -5.42
N LEU A 65 6.33 -12.66 -5.59
CA LEU A 65 6.99 -13.38 -6.69
C LEU A 65 7.77 -14.56 -6.13
N GLU A 66 7.59 -15.72 -6.74
CA GLU A 66 8.29 -16.96 -6.38
C GLU A 66 8.83 -17.63 -7.64
N LYS A 67 9.97 -18.31 -7.52
CA LYS A 67 10.54 -19.14 -8.58
C LYS A 67 11.12 -20.40 -7.97
N ASN A 68 10.72 -21.58 -8.49
CA ASN A 68 11.15 -22.89 -7.97
C ASN A 68 10.93 -23.01 -6.45
N ASP A 69 9.75 -22.61 -5.97
CA ASP A 69 9.37 -22.59 -4.57
C ASP A 69 10.26 -21.70 -3.69
N THR A 70 11.04 -20.82 -4.34
CA THR A 70 11.88 -19.83 -3.65
C THR A 70 11.24 -18.45 -3.75
N TYR A 71 11.07 -17.82 -2.62
CA TYR A 71 10.61 -16.44 -2.54
C TYR A 71 11.60 -15.49 -3.21
N ILE A 72 11.13 -14.65 -4.11
CA ILE A 72 11.94 -13.67 -4.83
C ILE A 72 11.71 -12.28 -4.28
N ALA A 73 10.46 -11.86 -4.18
CA ALA A 73 10.12 -10.49 -3.83
C ALA A 73 8.71 -10.36 -3.25
N GLN A 74 8.56 -9.35 -2.43
CA GLN A 74 7.27 -8.84 -1.99
C GLN A 74 7.11 -7.42 -2.50
N ILE A 75 6.02 -7.15 -3.19
CA ILE A 75 5.72 -5.85 -3.77
C ILE A 75 4.53 -5.24 -3.04
N LYS A 76 4.67 -4.00 -2.62
CA LYS A 76 3.60 -3.24 -1.98
C LYS A 76 3.54 -1.83 -2.56
N SER A 77 2.42 -1.15 -2.33
CA SER A 77 2.29 0.26 -2.67
C SER A 77 3.15 1.13 -1.75
N LYS A 78 3.49 2.31 -2.22
CA LYS A 78 4.10 3.33 -1.36
C LYS A 78 2.99 4.15 -0.73
N ASP A 79 2.91 4.08 0.59
CA ASP A 79 1.92 4.76 1.39
C ASP A 79 2.61 5.83 2.23
N GLN A 80 1.90 6.92 2.48
CA GLN A 80 2.42 7.97 3.35
C GLN A 80 1.29 8.53 4.21
N PRO A 81 1.56 8.85 5.48
CA PRO A 81 0.63 9.66 6.27
C PRO A 81 0.61 11.07 5.69
N THR A 82 -0.57 11.57 5.32
CA THR A 82 -0.69 12.87 4.67
C THR A 82 -0.88 14.00 5.65
N GLN A 83 -1.72 13.80 6.62
CA GLN A 83 -2.05 14.86 7.57
C GLN A 83 -2.61 14.27 8.85
N ARG A 84 -2.42 14.99 9.94
CA ARG A 84 -2.97 14.63 11.24
C ARG A 84 -4.25 15.43 11.47
N ILE A 85 -5.35 14.73 11.62
CA ILE A 85 -6.64 15.33 12.01
C ILE A 85 -6.99 14.77 13.37
N ASN A 86 -7.09 15.63 14.37
CA ASN A 86 -7.49 15.29 15.73
C ASN A 86 -6.71 14.09 16.31
N ASN A 87 -5.38 14.14 16.22
CA ASN A 87 -4.44 13.10 16.63
C ASN A 87 -4.52 11.78 15.84
N GLU A 88 -5.34 11.71 14.81
CA GLU A 88 -5.38 10.55 13.92
C GLU A 88 -4.75 10.87 12.59
N PHE A 89 -3.97 9.92 12.07
CA PHE A 89 -3.38 10.01 10.74
C PHE A 89 -4.34 9.40 9.72
N TYR A 90 -4.40 10.00 8.55
CA TYR A 90 -4.93 9.31 7.40
C TYR A 90 -3.81 9.09 6.37
N TYR A 91 -4.01 8.11 5.52
CA TYR A 91 -3.01 7.70 4.55
C TYR A 91 -3.40 8.14 3.14
N SER A 92 -2.41 8.38 2.32
CA SER A 92 -2.59 8.53 0.90
C SER A 92 -1.63 7.62 0.15
N LEU A 93 -2.01 7.29 -1.07
CA LEU A 93 -1.21 6.47 -1.96
C LEU A 93 -0.33 7.38 -2.81
N VAL A 94 0.94 7.00 -2.98
CA VAL A 94 1.80 7.62 -3.99
C VAL A 94 1.51 6.93 -5.31
N PRO A 95 0.97 7.65 -6.32
CA PRO A 95 0.56 7.01 -7.59
C PRO A 95 1.72 6.33 -8.30
N ASP A 96 1.42 5.19 -8.93
CA ASP A 96 2.34 4.44 -9.81
C ASP A 96 3.68 4.09 -9.17
N THR A 97 3.75 4.05 -7.83
CA THR A 97 4.97 3.82 -7.09
C THR A 97 4.86 2.52 -6.30
N TYR A 98 5.89 1.68 -6.43
CA TYR A 98 5.94 0.37 -5.80
C TYR A 98 7.18 0.24 -4.94
N ILE A 99 7.04 -0.38 -3.79
CA ILE A 99 8.14 -0.75 -2.91
C ILE A 99 8.35 -2.25 -3.00
N VAL A 100 9.52 -2.66 -3.40
CA VAL A 100 9.86 -4.07 -3.59
C VAL A 100 10.91 -4.49 -2.57
N ASP A 101 10.55 -5.46 -1.76
CA ASP A 101 11.48 -6.11 -0.84
C ASP A 101 12.04 -7.35 -1.53
N TRP A 102 13.33 -7.28 -1.87
CA TRP A 102 14.05 -8.35 -2.55
C TRP A 102 14.70 -9.33 -1.58
N SER A 103 14.54 -9.13 -0.28
CA SER A 103 15.21 -9.98 0.68
C SER A 103 14.42 -11.26 0.96
N TYR A 104 15.11 -12.35 0.86
CA TYR A 104 14.59 -13.69 1.09
C TYR A 104 14.55 -14.05 2.58
N ARG A 105 15.51 -13.59 3.34
CA ARG A 105 15.63 -13.86 4.78
C ARG A 105 15.94 -12.56 5.46
N SER A 106 15.03 -12.02 6.30
CA SER A 106 15.49 -10.77 6.70
C SER A 106 15.06 -10.21 8.00
N TRP A 107 15.98 -10.25 8.73
CA TRP A 107 16.44 -9.17 9.60
C TRP A 107 16.80 -7.87 8.86
N GLN A 108 17.23 -7.92 7.60
CA GLN A 108 17.62 -6.77 6.80
C GLN A 108 16.68 -6.64 5.63
N LYS A 109 15.90 -5.58 5.64
CA LYS A 109 15.04 -5.24 4.51
C LYS A 109 15.88 -4.71 3.35
N ASN A 110 15.69 -5.30 2.18
CA ASN A 110 16.30 -4.81 0.95
C ASN A 110 15.19 -4.20 0.08
N GLU A 111 14.64 -3.07 0.54
CA GLU A 111 13.55 -2.39 -0.13
C GLU A 111 14.08 -1.39 -1.15
N ILE A 112 13.56 -1.48 -2.38
CA ILE A 112 13.86 -0.55 -3.46
C ILE A 112 12.53 0.00 -3.97
N GLU A 113 12.50 1.30 -4.21
CA GLU A 113 11.34 1.99 -4.74
C GLU A 113 11.42 2.08 -6.27
N TYR A 114 10.31 1.77 -6.93
CA TYR A 114 10.17 1.87 -8.38
C TYR A 114 8.99 2.78 -8.71
N THR A 115 9.22 3.78 -9.55
CA THR A 115 8.20 4.74 -9.99
C THR A 115 7.67 4.44 -11.38
N ASP A 116 8.19 3.41 -12.03
CA ASP A 116 7.80 2.98 -13.37
C ASP A 116 7.76 1.45 -13.40
N ILE A 117 6.64 0.91 -13.86
CA ILE A 117 6.47 -0.54 -13.99
C ILE A 117 7.52 -1.16 -14.93
N LYS A 118 7.98 -0.42 -15.94
CA LYS A 118 9.02 -0.90 -16.87
C LYS A 118 10.33 -1.14 -16.15
N GLU A 119 10.72 -0.25 -15.26
CA GLU A 119 11.91 -0.42 -14.44
C GLU A 119 11.79 -1.59 -13.47
N LEU A 120 10.59 -1.80 -12.92
CA LEU A 120 10.29 -2.96 -12.09
C LEU A 120 10.46 -4.26 -12.88
N ILE A 121 9.94 -4.33 -14.10
CA ILE A 121 10.08 -5.51 -14.97
C ILE A 121 11.54 -5.80 -15.29
N LYS A 122 12.35 -4.77 -15.60
CA LYS A 122 13.79 -4.93 -15.82
C LYS A 122 14.49 -5.50 -14.58
N ALA A 123 14.13 -5.00 -13.42
CA ALA A 123 14.69 -5.49 -12.15
C ALA A 123 14.32 -6.95 -11.88
N ILE A 124 13.08 -7.35 -12.16
CA ILE A 124 12.63 -8.73 -12.03
C ILE A 124 13.44 -9.64 -12.97
N ALA A 125 13.63 -9.22 -14.21
CA ALA A 125 14.42 -10.00 -15.19
C ALA A 125 15.86 -10.22 -14.71
N LEU A 126 16.47 -9.22 -14.11
CA LEU A 126 17.83 -9.32 -13.58
C LEU A 126 17.91 -10.25 -12.37
N LYS A 127 16.93 -10.22 -11.48
CA LYS A 127 16.90 -11.04 -10.25
C LYS A 127 16.55 -12.50 -10.51
N CYS A 128 15.87 -12.78 -11.63
CA CYS A 128 15.36 -14.12 -11.95
C CYS A 128 16.19 -14.80 -13.07
N ARG A 129 17.42 -14.45 -13.20
CA ARG A 129 18.34 -15.10 -14.13
C ARG A 129 18.50 -16.58 -13.86
#